data_a434ad9a619c009aa414b2a598245bb4
#
_entry.id   a434ad9a619c009aa414b2a598245bb4
#
_cell.length_a   1.000
_cell.length_b   1.000
_cell.length_c   1.000
_cell.angle_alpha   90.00
_cell.angle_beta   90.00
_cell.angle_gamma   90.00
#
_symmetry.space_group_name_H-M   'P 1'
#
loop_
_entity.id
_entity.type
_entity.pdbx_description
1 polymer ?
#
loop_
_entity_poly.entity_id
_entity_poly.type
_entity_poly.pdbx_seq_one_letter_code
_entity_poly.pdbx_strand_id
1 'polypeptide(L)'
;MDICLWLPFLIYLIQLARRVFPDLLAMDIGQPDLLLLIRQFLARITGPNRNASESDRSEISLPTFLDKISVYKSAVASFYAPSDICGIKGMRRERIHATPSWRKGAPRYDTILVETDPDYDGMQGTDVTQVKLFLSLRYTGTEYRCALVDWFSRIGDSPVEDTHYMMCTFDWCVRT
;
A
#
# COMPACT_ATOMS: atom_id res chain seq x y z
N MET A 1 5.45 5.78 -7.06
CA MET A 1 4.61 4.63 -6.66
C MET A 1 5.47 3.59 -5.99
N ASP A 2 4.97 2.98 -4.97
CA ASP A 2 5.68 1.92 -4.27
C ASP A 2 4.73 0.74 -4.04
N ILE A 3 5.24 -0.50 -4.10
CA ILE A 3 4.49 -1.63 -3.57
C ILE A 3 4.77 -1.66 -2.09
N CYS A 4 3.87 -1.07 -1.36
CA CYS A 4 3.85 -1.13 0.07
C CYS A 4 2.90 -2.20 0.55
N LEU A 5 3.41 -2.85 1.57
CA LEU A 5 2.69 -3.47 2.64
C LEU A 5 2.15 -4.85 2.35
N TRP A 6 2.84 -5.71 2.96
CA TRP A 6 2.25 -6.78 3.69
C TRP A 6 1.13 -6.14 4.56
N LEU A 7 -0.10 -6.18 4.04
CA LEU A 7 -1.25 -5.67 4.77
C LEU A 7 -1.39 -6.50 6.05
N PRO A 8 -1.35 -5.89 7.23
CA PRO A 8 -1.45 -6.62 8.50
C PRO A 8 -2.73 -7.44 8.56
N PHE A 9 -2.79 -8.41 9.44
CA PHE A 9 -3.89 -9.40 9.61
C PHE A 9 -5.31 -8.82 9.68
N LEU A 10 -5.45 -7.51 9.85
CA LEU A 10 -6.72 -6.80 9.97
C LEU A 10 -7.26 -6.25 8.64
N ILE A 11 -6.57 -6.49 7.51
CA ILE A 11 -7.04 -6.06 6.19
C ILE A 11 -7.40 -7.26 5.33
N TYR A 12 -8.63 -7.27 4.84
CA TYR A 12 -9.17 -8.32 3.96
C TYR A 12 -9.39 -7.77 2.56
N LEU A 13 -8.78 -8.40 1.56
CA LEU A 13 -9.01 -8.09 0.16
C LEU A 13 -10.39 -8.60 -0.27
N ILE A 14 -11.19 -7.73 -0.88
CA ILE A 14 -12.57 -8.02 -1.25
C ILE A 14 -12.81 -7.67 -2.72
N GLN A 15 -13.74 -8.39 -3.34
CA GLN A 15 -14.13 -8.21 -4.73
C GLN A 15 -12.97 -8.47 -5.69
N LEU A 16 -12.55 -9.74 -5.76
CA LEU A 16 -11.62 -10.20 -6.79
C LEU A 16 -12.13 -9.73 -8.17
N ALA A 17 -11.33 -8.89 -8.83
CA ALA A 17 -11.67 -8.39 -10.16
C ALA A 17 -11.21 -9.37 -11.24
N ARG A 18 -9.94 -9.76 -11.18
CA ARG A 18 -9.34 -10.66 -12.18
C ARG A 18 -8.01 -11.24 -11.71
N ARG A 19 -7.56 -12.27 -12.43
CA ARG A 19 -6.19 -12.78 -12.38
C ARG A 19 -5.49 -12.44 -13.69
N VAL A 20 -4.33 -11.79 -13.60
CA VAL A 20 -3.62 -11.24 -14.76
C VAL A 20 -2.12 -11.31 -14.57
N PHE A 21 -1.36 -11.39 -15.66
CA PHE A 21 0.09 -11.24 -15.61
C PHE A 21 0.45 -9.79 -15.31
N PRO A 22 1.53 -9.53 -14.53
CA PRO A 22 1.94 -8.17 -14.16
C PRO A 22 2.17 -7.26 -15.37
N ASP A 23 2.76 -7.77 -16.44
CA ASP A 23 3.07 -6.98 -17.64
C ASP A 23 1.81 -6.46 -18.34
N LEU A 24 0.76 -7.31 -18.43
CA LEU A 24 -0.52 -6.88 -18.99
C LEU A 24 -1.22 -5.86 -18.11
N LEU A 25 -1.16 -6.06 -16.80
CA LEU A 25 -1.74 -5.11 -15.86
C LEU A 25 -1.01 -3.77 -15.88
N ALA A 26 0.34 -3.79 -16.00
CA ALA A 26 1.18 -2.61 -16.10
C ALA A 26 0.72 -1.66 -17.22
N MET A 27 0.38 -2.22 -18.37
CA MET A 27 -0.17 -1.45 -19.51
C MET A 27 -1.55 -0.86 -19.18
N ASP A 28 -2.43 -1.65 -18.57
CA ASP A 28 -3.80 -1.23 -18.25
C ASP A 28 -3.86 -0.08 -17.23
N ILE A 29 -2.94 -0.07 -16.26
CA ILE A 29 -2.91 0.95 -15.20
C ILE A 29 -1.91 2.08 -15.47
N GLY A 30 -1.20 2.03 -16.60
CA GLY A 30 -0.17 3.02 -16.95
C GLY A 30 1.06 3.00 -16.02
N GLN A 31 1.40 1.82 -15.47
CA GLN A 31 2.53 1.63 -14.56
C GLN A 31 3.52 0.62 -15.15
N PRO A 32 4.42 1.04 -16.05
CA PRO A 32 5.32 0.12 -16.76
C PRO A 32 6.27 -0.64 -15.82
N ASP A 33 6.60 -0.07 -14.68
CA ASP A 33 7.54 -0.66 -13.71
C ASP A 33 6.89 -1.63 -12.72
N LEU A 34 5.60 -2.00 -12.90
CA LEU A 34 4.88 -2.84 -11.95
C LEU A 34 5.60 -4.17 -11.67
N LEU A 35 6.12 -4.85 -12.69
CA LEU A 35 6.86 -6.09 -12.51
C LEU A 35 8.16 -5.86 -11.72
N LEU A 36 8.86 -4.77 -12.00
CA LEU A 36 10.08 -4.40 -11.27
C LEU A 36 9.76 -4.15 -9.79
N LEU A 37 8.71 -3.38 -9.50
CA LEU A 37 8.24 -3.12 -8.13
C LEU A 37 7.89 -4.41 -7.39
N ILE A 38 7.20 -5.36 -8.04
CA ILE A 38 6.89 -6.69 -7.46
C ILE A 38 8.20 -7.42 -7.12
N ARG A 39 9.17 -7.44 -8.01
CA ARG A 39 10.45 -8.12 -7.79
C ARG A 39 11.27 -7.49 -6.67
N GLN A 40 11.29 -6.16 -6.59
CA GLN A 40 11.92 -5.42 -5.49
C GLN A 40 11.24 -5.71 -4.14
N PHE A 41 9.90 -5.72 -4.11
CA PHE A 41 9.13 -6.11 -2.94
C PHE A 41 9.50 -7.53 -2.50
N LEU A 42 9.51 -8.50 -3.42
CA LEU A 42 9.88 -9.87 -3.11
C LEU A 42 11.33 -9.98 -2.60
N ALA A 43 12.28 -9.24 -3.17
CA ALA A 43 13.65 -9.20 -2.71
C ALA A 43 13.75 -8.70 -1.26
N ARG A 44 12.99 -7.67 -0.91
CA ARG A 44 12.94 -7.12 0.47
C ARG A 44 12.42 -8.12 1.49
N ILE A 45 11.37 -8.89 1.14
CA ILE A 45 10.75 -9.82 2.10
C ILE A 45 11.43 -11.20 2.18
N THR A 46 12.13 -11.61 1.12
CA THR A 46 12.81 -12.92 1.06
C THR A 46 14.32 -12.84 1.21
N GLY A 47 14.88 -11.65 1.14
CA GLY A 47 16.32 -11.43 1.25
C GLY A 47 16.86 -11.79 2.65
N PRO A 48 18.11 -12.26 2.75
CA PRO A 48 18.73 -12.71 4.01
C PRO A 48 18.94 -11.57 5.01
N ASN A 49 18.90 -10.32 4.57
CA ASN A 49 19.22 -9.17 5.42
C ASN A 49 18.10 -8.14 5.39
N ARG A 50 17.12 -8.30 6.29
CA ARG A 50 16.02 -7.31 6.47
C ARG A 50 16.51 -5.94 6.96
N ASN A 51 17.76 -5.86 7.48
CA ASN A 51 18.34 -4.67 8.11
C ASN A 51 19.56 -4.13 7.33
N ALA A 52 19.79 -4.55 6.07
CA ALA A 52 20.90 -4.04 5.27
C ALA A 52 20.68 -2.58 4.89
N SER A 53 21.70 -1.75 5.14
CA SER A 53 21.74 -0.36 4.69
C SER A 53 21.71 -0.27 3.15
N GLU A 54 21.23 0.86 2.61
CA GLU A 54 21.09 1.06 1.16
C GLU A 54 22.38 0.87 0.35
N SER A 55 23.54 1.07 0.97
CA SER A 55 24.84 0.88 0.31
C SER A 55 25.14 -0.57 -0.08
N ASP A 56 24.53 -1.56 0.57
CA ASP A 56 24.76 -2.99 0.31
C ASP A 56 23.80 -3.58 -0.75
N ARG A 57 22.91 -2.79 -1.29
CA ARG A 57 21.86 -3.24 -2.23
C ARG A 57 22.30 -3.39 -3.69
N SER A 58 23.51 -3.01 -4.04
CA SER A 58 23.98 -2.93 -5.43
C SER A 58 24.15 -4.28 -6.14
N GLU A 59 24.10 -5.43 -5.42
CA GLU A 59 24.24 -6.79 -6.02
C GLU A 59 23.09 -7.75 -5.69
N ILE A 60 21.95 -7.27 -5.19
CA ILE A 60 20.82 -8.15 -4.91
C ILE A 60 20.21 -8.61 -6.24
N SER A 61 20.45 -9.85 -6.63
CA SER A 61 19.74 -10.47 -7.75
C SER A 61 18.25 -10.46 -7.47
N LEU A 62 17.50 -9.69 -8.27
CA LEU A 62 16.04 -9.62 -8.11
C LEU A 62 15.41 -10.98 -8.42
N PRO A 63 14.52 -11.49 -7.56
CA PRO A 63 13.87 -12.76 -7.77
C PRO A 63 13.03 -12.75 -9.06
N THR A 64 12.98 -13.87 -9.75
CA THR A 64 12.13 -14.03 -10.94
C THR A 64 10.69 -14.24 -10.50
N PHE A 65 9.76 -13.49 -11.09
CA PHE A 65 8.33 -13.65 -10.88
C PHE A 65 7.63 -13.80 -12.23
N LEU A 66 6.99 -14.95 -12.46
CA LEU A 66 6.34 -15.30 -13.72
C LEU A 66 4.85 -15.65 -13.54
N ASP A 67 4.36 -15.64 -12.31
CA ASP A 67 3.00 -16.03 -12.01
C ASP A 67 2.00 -14.90 -12.22
N LYS A 68 0.73 -15.29 -12.31
CA LYS A 68 -0.40 -14.34 -12.32
C LYS A 68 -0.62 -13.78 -10.92
N ILE A 69 -0.90 -12.49 -10.87
CA ILE A 69 -1.38 -11.81 -9.67
C ILE A 69 -2.91 -11.73 -9.67
N SER A 70 -3.49 -11.70 -8.48
CA SER A 70 -4.92 -11.46 -8.29
C SER A 70 -5.13 -9.99 -7.95
N VAL A 71 -6.05 -9.33 -8.65
CA VAL A 71 -6.38 -7.91 -8.49
C VAL A 71 -7.73 -7.78 -7.81
N TYR A 72 -7.84 -6.84 -6.86
CA TYR A 72 -9.05 -6.61 -6.09
C TYR A 72 -9.48 -5.14 -6.18
N LYS A 73 -10.78 -4.89 -6.12
CA LYS A 73 -11.36 -3.54 -6.23
C LYS A 73 -11.45 -2.81 -4.89
N SER A 74 -11.38 -3.55 -3.79
CA SER A 74 -11.49 -3.00 -2.45
C SER A 74 -10.85 -3.91 -1.41
N ALA A 75 -10.56 -3.31 -0.26
CA ALA A 75 -10.19 -4.02 0.96
C ALA A 75 -11.07 -3.55 2.12
N VAL A 76 -11.16 -4.36 3.18
CA VAL A 76 -11.74 -3.95 4.47
C VAL A 76 -10.64 -3.93 5.49
N ALA A 77 -10.41 -2.76 6.07
CA ALA A 77 -9.59 -2.58 7.25
C ALA A 77 -10.44 -2.69 8.50
N SER A 78 -9.91 -3.37 9.54
CA SER A 78 -10.49 -3.39 10.88
C SER A 78 -9.47 -2.81 11.84
N PHE A 79 -9.84 -1.79 12.59
CA PHE A 79 -8.94 -1.09 13.50
C PHE A 79 -9.66 -0.69 14.78
N TYR A 80 -8.88 -0.36 15.82
CA TYR A 80 -9.40 0.09 17.08
C TYR A 80 -9.61 1.61 17.05
N ALA A 81 -10.84 2.04 17.25
CA ALA A 81 -11.25 3.45 17.30
C ALA A 81 -12.06 3.70 18.56
N PRO A 82 -11.43 3.91 19.72
CA PRO A 82 -12.12 3.98 21.02
C PRO A 82 -13.06 5.17 21.13
N SER A 83 -12.85 6.21 20.36
CA SER A 83 -13.74 7.38 20.28
C SER A 83 -15.01 7.15 19.46
N ASP A 84 -15.11 6.05 18.72
CA ASP A 84 -16.30 5.71 17.93
C ASP A 84 -17.30 4.92 18.79
N ILE A 85 -18.32 5.61 19.28
CA ILE A 85 -19.39 5.04 20.13
C ILE A 85 -20.17 3.93 19.42
N CYS A 86 -20.18 3.94 18.07
CA CYS A 86 -20.91 2.95 17.27
C CYS A 86 -20.14 1.63 17.07
N GLY A 87 -18.87 1.59 17.41
CA GLY A 87 -18.02 0.41 17.27
C GLY A 87 -18.27 -0.63 18.36
N ILE A 88 -18.42 -1.91 18.00
CA ILE A 88 -18.49 -3.01 18.98
C ILE A 88 -17.13 -3.14 19.67
N LYS A 89 -17.05 -2.88 20.97
CA LYS A 89 -15.81 -2.90 21.77
C LYS A 89 -14.71 -1.97 21.21
N GLY A 90 -15.08 -0.84 20.61
CA GLY A 90 -14.14 0.11 20.00
C GLY A 90 -13.54 -0.34 18.68
N MET A 91 -13.99 -1.44 18.10
CA MET A 91 -13.53 -1.90 16.78
C MET A 91 -14.38 -1.30 15.67
N ARG A 92 -13.72 -0.74 14.68
CA ARG A 92 -14.34 -0.21 13.46
C ARG A 92 -13.89 -0.96 12.22
N ARG A 93 -14.77 -1.01 11.24
CA ARG A 93 -14.46 -1.56 9.91
C ARG A 93 -14.69 -0.50 8.85
N GLU A 94 -13.69 -0.27 8.02
CA GLU A 94 -13.79 0.62 6.87
C GLU A 94 -13.47 -0.12 5.58
N ARG A 95 -14.22 0.22 4.53
CA ARG A 95 -13.94 -0.30 3.19
C ARG A 95 -13.17 0.73 2.41
N ILE A 96 -11.99 0.34 1.96
CA ILE A 96 -11.08 1.14 1.15
C ILE A 96 -11.23 0.68 -0.31
N HIS A 97 -11.38 1.62 -1.23
CA HIS A 97 -11.58 1.35 -2.65
C HIS A 97 -10.35 1.72 -3.46
N ALA A 98 -10.05 0.87 -4.45
CA ALA A 98 -9.05 1.13 -5.48
C ALA A 98 -9.59 0.55 -6.79
N THR A 99 -10.41 1.31 -7.50
CA THR A 99 -11.07 0.83 -8.71
C THR A 99 -11.12 1.90 -9.79
N PRO A 100 -10.81 1.57 -11.04
CA PRO A 100 -10.91 2.50 -12.17
C PRO A 100 -12.35 2.86 -12.53
N SER A 101 -13.35 2.14 -12.00
CA SER A 101 -14.75 2.48 -12.19
C SER A 101 -15.55 2.16 -10.94
N TRP A 102 -16.14 3.20 -10.33
CA TRP A 102 -17.02 3.10 -9.19
C TRP A 102 -18.47 3.27 -9.62
N ARG A 103 -19.31 2.25 -9.33
CA ARG A 103 -20.76 2.27 -9.66
C ARG A 103 -21.04 2.62 -11.14
N LYS A 104 -20.20 2.13 -12.06
CA LYS A 104 -20.24 2.45 -13.51
C LYS A 104 -19.91 3.93 -13.84
N GLY A 105 -19.33 4.67 -12.92
CA GLY A 105 -18.92 6.05 -13.06
C GLY A 105 -17.40 6.22 -12.98
N ALA A 106 -16.97 7.38 -12.48
CA ALA A 106 -15.58 7.79 -12.33
C ALA A 106 -14.74 6.82 -11.46
N PRO A 107 -13.42 6.84 -11.59
CA PRO A 107 -12.54 6.04 -10.73
C PRO A 107 -12.64 6.49 -9.27
N ARG A 108 -12.42 5.54 -8.35
CA ARG A 108 -12.33 5.81 -6.93
C ARG A 108 -11.07 5.17 -6.35
N TYR A 109 -10.20 6.02 -5.84
CA TYR A 109 -8.96 5.66 -5.17
C TYR A 109 -8.93 6.35 -3.81
N ASP A 110 -9.19 5.58 -2.76
CA ASP A 110 -9.28 6.14 -1.42
C ASP A 110 -7.88 6.45 -0.88
N THR A 111 -7.79 7.53 -0.09
CA THR A 111 -6.58 7.92 0.64
C THR A 111 -6.67 7.35 2.04
N ILE A 112 -5.56 6.83 2.54
CA ILE A 112 -5.44 6.19 3.85
C ILE A 112 -4.23 6.71 4.62
N LEU A 113 -4.31 6.61 5.94
CA LEU A 113 -3.18 6.78 6.84
C LEU A 113 -2.54 5.41 7.07
N VAL A 114 -1.23 5.36 7.01
CA VAL A 114 -0.44 4.15 7.25
C VAL A 114 0.59 4.44 8.33
N GLU A 115 0.61 3.62 9.36
CA GLU A 115 1.65 3.65 10.38
C GLU A 115 2.97 3.19 9.75
N THR A 116 3.93 4.11 9.67
CA THR A 116 5.25 3.88 9.05
C THR A 116 6.37 3.89 10.06
N ASP A 117 6.16 4.51 11.21
CA ASP A 117 7.12 4.57 12.29
C ASP A 117 6.42 4.32 13.64
N PRO A 118 6.60 3.11 14.23
CA PRO A 118 5.96 2.74 15.49
C PRO A 118 6.57 3.43 16.72
N ASP A 119 7.73 4.09 16.58
CA ASP A 119 8.38 4.80 17.68
C ASP A 119 7.75 6.18 17.94
N TYR A 120 6.88 6.64 17.04
CA TYR A 120 6.13 7.88 17.18
C TYR A 120 4.64 7.63 17.36
N ASP A 121 4.05 8.30 18.34
CA ASP A 121 2.63 8.23 18.60
C ASP A 121 1.78 9.12 17.64
N GLY A 122 0.61 8.65 17.29
CA GLY A 122 -0.40 9.39 16.56
C GLY A 122 0.02 9.76 15.13
N MET A 123 -0.27 11.00 14.73
CA MET A 123 -0.04 11.46 13.34
C MET A 123 1.44 11.58 12.95
N GLN A 124 2.36 11.66 13.91
CA GLN A 124 3.79 11.78 13.62
C GLN A 124 4.37 10.46 13.09
N GLY A 125 3.87 9.32 13.57
CA GLY A 125 4.27 7.99 13.11
C GLY A 125 3.50 7.50 11.88
N THR A 126 2.63 8.33 11.28
CA THR A 126 1.81 7.93 10.13
C THR A 126 2.14 8.75 8.89
N ASP A 127 2.07 8.10 7.75
CA ASP A 127 2.13 8.75 6.44
C ASP A 127 0.82 8.59 5.68
N VAL A 128 0.56 9.56 4.81
CA VAL A 128 -0.65 9.57 3.96
C VAL A 128 -0.32 8.94 2.63
N THR A 129 -1.21 8.07 2.15
CA THR A 129 -1.04 7.45 0.84
C THR A 129 -2.37 7.26 0.13
N GLN A 130 -2.36 7.34 -1.21
CA GLN A 130 -3.50 6.98 -2.06
C GLN A 130 -3.32 5.57 -2.60
N VAL A 131 -4.31 4.72 -2.37
CA VAL A 131 -4.28 3.34 -2.87
C VAL A 131 -4.69 3.30 -4.34
N LYS A 132 -3.80 2.85 -5.21
CA LYS A 132 -4.04 2.69 -6.67
C LYS A 132 -4.53 1.30 -7.04
N LEU A 133 -4.07 0.29 -6.32
CA LEU A 133 -4.39 -1.10 -6.62
C LEU A 133 -4.27 -1.96 -5.38
N PHE A 134 -5.21 -2.89 -5.19
CA PHE A 134 -5.04 -4.01 -4.28
C PHE A 134 -4.73 -5.27 -5.07
N LEU A 135 -3.71 -5.99 -4.64
CA LEU A 135 -3.28 -7.22 -5.29
C LEU A 135 -2.89 -8.30 -4.28
N SER A 136 -2.99 -9.56 -4.69
CA SER A 136 -2.28 -10.64 -4.03
C SER A 136 -1.43 -11.41 -5.04
N LEU A 137 -0.29 -11.85 -4.58
CA LEU A 137 0.64 -12.68 -5.34
C LEU A 137 1.07 -13.87 -4.50
N ARG A 138 1.41 -14.96 -5.18
CA ARG A 138 1.94 -16.16 -4.52
C ARG A 138 3.39 -16.36 -4.93
N TYR A 139 4.27 -16.49 -3.94
CA TYR A 139 5.70 -16.71 -4.16
C TYR A 139 6.24 -17.72 -3.15
N THR A 140 6.98 -18.72 -3.63
CA THR A 140 7.54 -19.83 -2.80
C THR A 140 6.50 -20.48 -1.86
N GLY A 141 5.24 -20.63 -2.34
CA GLY A 141 4.15 -21.23 -1.58
C GLY A 141 3.41 -20.28 -0.62
N THR A 142 3.93 -19.08 -0.39
CA THR A 142 3.32 -18.07 0.48
C THR A 142 2.50 -17.07 -0.34
N GLU A 143 1.31 -16.72 0.17
CA GLU A 143 0.48 -15.65 -0.40
C GLU A 143 0.79 -14.33 0.29
N TYR A 144 1.10 -13.32 -0.51
CA TYR A 144 1.33 -11.94 -0.08
C TYR A 144 0.21 -11.05 -0.57
N ARG A 145 -0.39 -10.31 0.35
CA ARG A 145 -1.44 -9.32 0.08
C ARG A 145 -0.83 -7.95 0.14
N CYS A 146 -0.90 -7.22 -0.95
CA CYS A 146 -0.18 -5.97 -1.14
C CYS A 146 -1.10 -4.88 -1.67
N ALA A 147 -0.68 -3.64 -1.55
CA ALA A 147 -1.25 -2.49 -2.22
C ALA A 147 -0.17 -1.77 -3.03
N LEU A 148 -0.51 -1.33 -4.21
CA LEU A 148 0.24 -0.34 -4.96
C LEU A 148 -0.27 1.02 -4.53
N VAL A 149 0.62 1.90 -4.09
CA VAL A 149 0.25 3.18 -3.48
C VAL A 149 1.09 4.33 -4.02
N ASP A 150 0.52 5.52 -3.97
CA ASP A 150 1.23 6.79 -4.15
C ASP A 150 1.32 7.49 -2.81
N TRP A 151 2.53 7.78 -2.36
CA TRP A 151 2.78 8.50 -1.13
C TRP A 151 2.60 10.00 -1.30
N PHE A 152 2.07 10.63 -0.27
CA PHE A 152 2.07 12.09 -0.15
C PHE A 152 3.30 12.53 0.63
N SER A 153 3.94 13.60 0.17
CA SER A 153 5.03 14.23 0.93
C SER A 153 4.46 15.21 1.94
N ARG A 154 5.09 15.27 3.11
CA ARG A 154 4.76 16.26 4.14
C ARG A 154 5.19 17.65 3.67
N ILE A 155 4.38 18.68 3.97
CA ILE A 155 4.72 20.08 3.76
C ILE A 155 5.10 20.66 5.13
N GLY A 156 6.37 21.05 5.27
CA GLY A 156 6.90 21.59 6.53
C GLY A 156 7.21 20.52 7.58
N ASP A 157 7.89 20.93 8.63
CA ASP A 157 8.39 20.06 9.70
C ASP A 157 7.47 20.05 10.94
N SER A 158 6.43 20.87 10.94
CA SER A 158 5.50 21.00 12.06
C SER A 158 4.04 21.02 11.60
N PRO A 159 3.10 20.59 12.44
CA PRO A 159 1.68 20.74 12.20
C PRO A 159 1.29 22.21 12.03
N VAL A 160 0.25 22.46 11.23
CA VAL A 160 -0.36 23.81 11.11
C VAL A 160 -0.96 24.19 12.47
N GLU A 161 -0.58 25.37 13.00
CA GLU A 161 -0.96 25.82 14.35
C GLU A 161 -2.48 25.76 14.60
N ASP A 162 -3.29 26.18 13.61
CA ASP A 162 -4.74 26.25 13.75
C ASP A 162 -5.44 24.89 13.76
N THR A 163 -4.89 23.89 13.08
CA THR A 163 -5.58 22.60 12.86
C THR A 163 -4.89 21.42 13.52
N HIS A 164 -3.64 21.56 13.92
CA HIS A 164 -2.78 20.48 14.43
C HIS A 164 -2.59 19.31 13.45
N TYR A 165 -2.92 19.52 12.17
CA TYR A 165 -2.71 18.52 11.10
C TYR A 165 -1.45 18.85 10.29
N MET A 166 -0.74 17.81 9.89
CA MET A 166 0.33 17.93 8.90
C MET A 166 -0.28 18.15 7.52
N MET A 167 0.19 19.19 6.82
CA MET A 167 -0.17 19.37 5.41
C MET A 167 0.63 18.39 4.55
N CYS A 168 -0.03 17.79 3.57
CA CYS A 168 0.58 16.87 2.63
C CYS A 168 0.30 17.32 1.20
N THR A 169 1.26 17.16 0.31
CA THR A 169 1.11 17.41 -1.12
C THR A 169 1.38 16.14 -1.92
N PHE A 170 0.82 16.07 -3.11
CA PHE A 170 1.14 15.04 -4.08
C PHE A 170 2.53 15.35 -4.65
N ASP A 171 3.54 14.61 -4.20
CA ASP A 171 4.83 14.59 -4.85
C ASP A 171 5.07 13.20 -5.47
N TRP A 172 5.53 13.21 -6.71
CA TRP A 172 5.98 12.00 -7.39
C TRP A 172 7.34 11.55 -6.82
N CYS A 173 7.41 11.44 -5.51
CA CYS A 173 8.64 11.01 -4.85
C CYS A 173 8.62 9.49 -4.70
N VAL A 174 9.49 8.83 -5.44
CA VAL A 174 9.87 7.45 -5.19
C VAL A 174 10.66 7.49 -3.87
N ARG A 175 10.09 6.99 -2.79
CA ARG A 175 10.90 6.70 -1.59
C ARG A 175 11.82 5.53 -1.96
N THR A 176 13.07 5.87 -2.20
CA THR A 176 14.19 4.92 -2.38
C THR A 176 14.57 4.29 -1.05
#